data_b74383c77663b1360485b605d1c52622
#
_entry.id   b74383c77663b1360485b605d1c52622
#
_cell.length_a   1.000
_cell.length_b   1.000
_cell.length_c   1.000
_cell.angle_alpha   90.00
_cell.angle_beta   90.00
_cell.angle_gamma   90.00
#
_symmetry.space_group_name_H-M   'P 1'
#
loop_
_entity.id
_entity.type
_entity.pdbx_description
1 polymer ?
#
loop_
_entity_poly.entity_id
_entity_poly.type
_entity_poly.pdbx_seq_one_letter_code
_entity_poly.pdbx_strand_id
1 'polypeptide(L)'
;IVLDPTNGHILGMIGGREEDIYRDHFNRSTQAKRQPGSVFKPFIYLTALENGYTTTTELLNQPLVVFIDDTTQWNPQNHDGSTGLLTTLREGLRRSLNLISVRVVQELVTPKEISHNAKDFGISTYIRPVDAIALGVSEVYPLEITMAYATISNNGIYSVPMAISRIEDRHGRILKEYIPNSREVQDEATIFI
;
A
#
# COMPACT_ATOMS: atom_id res chain seq x y z
N ILE A 1 13.05 -4.85 4.79
CA ILE A 1 12.99 -5.53 3.48
C ILE A 1 13.59 -4.58 2.46
N VAL A 2 14.44 -5.09 1.56
CA VAL A 2 14.99 -4.37 0.42
C VAL A 2 14.69 -5.18 -0.83
N LEU A 3 14.07 -4.55 -1.82
CA LEU A 3 13.66 -5.17 -3.08
C LEU A 3 14.28 -4.44 -4.27
N ASP A 4 14.56 -5.17 -5.34
CA ASP A 4 14.77 -4.60 -6.65
C ASP A 4 13.38 -4.44 -7.32
N PRO A 5 12.91 -3.22 -7.57
CA PRO A 5 11.57 -2.99 -8.12
C PRO A 5 11.42 -3.52 -9.56
N THR A 6 12.53 -3.62 -10.31
CA THR A 6 12.48 -3.99 -11.73
C THR A 6 12.20 -5.48 -11.97
N ASN A 7 12.56 -6.33 -11.01
CA ASN A 7 12.51 -7.79 -11.18
C ASN A 7 11.94 -8.54 -9.95
N GLY A 8 11.65 -7.83 -8.86
CA GLY A 8 11.11 -8.41 -7.63
C GLY A 8 12.14 -9.15 -6.76
N HIS A 9 13.43 -9.07 -7.06
CA HIS A 9 14.45 -9.74 -6.26
C HIS A 9 14.50 -9.18 -4.85
N ILE A 10 14.46 -10.05 -3.86
CA ILE A 10 14.67 -9.70 -2.45
C ILE A 10 16.17 -9.59 -2.22
N LEU A 11 16.66 -8.35 -2.11
CA LEU A 11 18.08 -8.05 -1.88
C LEU A 11 18.47 -8.12 -0.41
N GLY A 12 17.51 -7.95 0.48
CA GLY A 12 17.71 -8.05 1.92
C GLY A 12 16.40 -8.18 2.68
N MET A 13 16.41 -9.03 3.72
CA MET A 13 15.26 -9.23 4.59
C MET A 13 15.72 -9.55 6.00
N ILE A 14 15.17 -8.83 6.99
CA ILE A 14 15.37 -9.11 8.41
C ILE A 14 14.01 -9.33 9.04
N GLY A 15 13.75 -10.53 9.56
CA GLY A 15 12.48 -10.92 10.15
C GLY A 15 12.41 -10.80 11.66
N GLY A 16 13.56 -10.62 12.35
CA GLY A 16 13.65 -10.55 13.80
C GLY A 16 14.98 -10.01 14.29
N ARG A 17 15.18 -9.97 15.62
CA ARG A 17 16.45 -9.58 16.24
C ARG A 17 17.36 -10.80 16.37
N GLU A 18 18.66 -10.57 16.35
CA GLU A 18 19.69 -11.62 16.42
C GLU A 18 19.61 -12.48 17.71
N GLU A 19 19.24 -11.87 18.82
CA GLU A 19 19.08 -12.54 20.12
C GLU A 19 18.03 -13.66 20.11
N ASP A 20 17.09 -13.61 19.16
CA ASP A 20 15.97 -14.56 19.06
C ASP A 20 16.19 -15.67 18.01
N ILE A 21 17.30 -15.67 17.26
CA ILE A 21 17.56 -16.59 16.13
C ILE A 21 17.41 -18.07 16.53
N TYR A 22 17.75 -18.43 17.75
CA TYR A 22 17.68 -19.81 18.22
C TYR A 22 16.34 -20.21 18.84
N ARG A 23 15.45 -19.23 19.09
CA ARG A 23 14.16 -19.44 19.78
C ARG A 23 12.96 -18.99 18.97
N ASP A 24 13.12 -17.98 18.10
CA ASP A 24 12.05 -17.39 17.34
C ASP A 24 12.33 -17.49 15.84
N HIS A 25 11.74 -18.51 15.20
CA HIS A 25 11.77 -18.67 13.74
C HIS A 25 10.70 -17.84 13.02
N PHE A 26 9.99 -16.98 13.76
CA PHE A 26 8.90 -16.18 13.21
C PHE A 26 9.45 -14.99 12.41
N ASN A 27 9.33 -15.07 11.09
CA ASN A 27 9.73 -13.99 10.20
C ASN A 27 8.65 -12.90 10.14
N ARG A 28 8.86 -11.80 10.83
CA ARG A 28 7.90 -10.67 10.90
C ARG A 28 7.69 -9.98 9.56
N SER A 29 8.62 -10.10 8.62
CA SER A 29 8.47 -9.52 7.28
C SER A 29 7.39 -10.23 6.43
N THR A 30 7.19 -11.55 6.68
CA THR A 30 6.30 -12.40 5.86
C THR A 30 5.18 -13.07 6.65
N GLN A 31 5.27 -13.08 7.98
CA GLN A 31 4.34 -13.83 8.84
C GLN A 31 3.57 -12.94 9.82
N ALA A 32 4.05 -11.72 10.11
CA ALA A 32 3.36 -10.77 10.98
C ALA A 32 2.55 -9.77 10.16
N LYS A 33 1.24 -9.77 10.33
CA LYS A 33 0.38 -8.71 9.80
C LYS A 33 0.40 -7.50 10.73
N ARG A 34 0.42 -6.31 10.14
CA ARG A 34 0.37 -5.02 10.84
C ARG A 34 -0.46 -4.02 10.05
N GLN A 35 -1.12 -3.12 10.76
CA GLN A 35 -1.82 -2.01 10.14
C GLN A 35 -0.80 -1.07 9.46
N PRO A 36 -0.89 -0.84 8.15
CA PRO A 36 0.03 0.04 7.44
C PRO A 36 -0.16 1.51 7.80
N GLY A 37 -1.33 1.89 8.31
CA GLY A 37 -1.65 3.29 8.61
C GLY A 37 -1.54 4.16 7.36
N SER A 38 -0.97 5.35 7.50
CA SER A 38 -0.82 6.32 6.38
C SER A 38 0.04 5.83 5.22
N VAL A 39 0.80 4.75 5.38
CA VAL A 39 1.54 4.12 4.27
C VAL A 39 0.56 3.54 3.23
N PHE A 40 -0.69 3.32 3.59
CA PHE A 40 -1.73 2.85 2.66
C PHE A 40 -2.33 3.96 1.78
N LYS A 41 -2.16 5.24 2.14
CA LYS A 41 -2.80 6.37 1.43
C LYS A 41 -2.51 6.45 -0.08
N PRO A 42 -1.30 6.18 -0.60
CA PRO A 42 -1.09 6.23 -2.05
C PRO A 42 -2.10 5.42 -2.86
N PHE A 43 -2.53 4.24 -2.38
CA PHE A 43 -3.52 3.41 -3.09
C PHE A 43 -4.91 4.07 -3.15
N ILE A 44 -5.28 4.84 -2.14
CA ILE A 44 -6.54 5.61 -2.10
C ILE A 44 -6.51 6.72 -3.16
N TYR A 45 -5.40 7.46 -3.21
CA TYR A 45 -5.24 8.57 -4.16
C TYR A 45 -5.05 8.07 -5.59
N LEU A 46 -4.32 6.96 -5.81
CA LEU A 46 -4.22 6.31 -7.12
C LEU A 46 -5.61 5.90 -7.63
N THR A 47 -6.46 5.30 -6.78
CA THR A 47 -7.83 4.95 -7.16
C THR A 47 -8.64 6.20 -7.56
N ALA A 48 -8.43 7.34 -6.91
CA ALA A 48 -9.09 8.57 -7.31
C ALA A 48 -8.60 9.08 -8.67
N LEU A 49 -7.29 8.99 -8.94
CA LEU A 49 -6.72 9.35 -10.25
C LEU A 49 -7.25 8.43 -11.36
N GLU A 50 -7.35 7.12 -11.13
CA GLU A 50 -7.96 6.15 -12.06
C GLU A 50 -9.42 6.51 -12.40
N ASN A 51 -10.17 7.03 -11.43
CA ASN A 51 -11.55 7.47 -11.62
C ASN A 51 -11.66 8.85 -12.30
N GLY A 52 -10.54 9.40 -12.80
CA GLY A 52 -10.50 10.65 -13.58
C GLY A 52 -10.36 11.91 -12.74
N TYR A 53 -10.22 11.82 -11.43
CA TYR A 53 -9.88 12.97 -10.61
C TYR A 53 -8.42 13.39 -10.83
N THR A 54 -8.09 14.62 -10.50
CA THR A 54 -6.75 15.17 -10.75
C THR A 54 -6.07 15.55 -9.44
N THR A 55 -4.76 15.75 -9.48
CA THR A 55 -4.01 16.21 -8.31
C THR A 55 -4.47 17.58 -7.79
N THR A 56 -5.16 18.36 -8.62
CA THR A 56 -5.73 19.68 -8.29
C THR A 56 -7.19 19.60 -7.83
N THR A 57 -7.82 18.42 -7.85
CA THR A 57 -9.15 18.23 -7.24
C THR A 57 -9.10 18.64 -5.78
N GLU A 58 -10.05 19.47 -5.36
CA GLU A 58 -10.08 20.05 -4.03
C GLU A 58 -11.17 19.44 -3.16
N LEU A 59 -10.82 19.14 -1.92
CA LEU A 59 -11.72 18.66 -0.86
C LEU A 59 -11.58 19.53 0.38
N LEU A 60 -12.64 19.62 1.18
CA LEU A 60 -12.69 20.47 2.35
C LEU A 60 -11.90 19.85 3.52
N ASN A 61 -10.83 20.49 3.98
CA ASN A 61 -10.03 20.03 5.10
C ASN A 61 -10.63 20.45 6.45
N GLN A 62 -11.86 19.98 6.74
CA GLN A 62 -12.57 20.28 7.99
C GLN A 62 -13.09 18.98 8.62
N PRO A 63 -13.30 18.99 9.94
CA PRO A 63 -13.87 17.85 10.67
C PRO A 63 -15.14 17.34 9.98
N LEU A 64 -15.28 16.01 9.96
CA LEU A 64 -16.48 15.33 9.49
C LEU A 64 -16.80 14.19 10.44
N VAL A 65 -18.05 13.77 10.41
CA VAL A 65 -18.54 12.61 11.17
C VAL A 65 -18.89 11.52 10.16
N VAL A 66 -18.32 10.36 10.33
CA VAL A 66 -18.64 9.16 9.55
C VAL A 66 -19.51 8.25 10.43
N PHE A 67 -20.70 7.90 9.96
CA PHE A 67 -21.57 6.96 10.62
C PHE A 67 -21.17 5.54 10.22
N ILE A 68 -20.75 4.73 11.19
CA ILE A 68 -20.40 3.32 10.97
C ILE A 68 -21.67 2.48 11.01
N ASP A 69 -22.58 2.81 11.91
CA ASP A 69 -23.93 2.27 12.05
C ASP A 69 -24.85 3.32 12.71
N ASP A 70 -26.09 2.98 12.98
CA ASP A 70 -27.10 3.89 13.55
C ASP A 70 -26.71 4.49 14.92
N THR A 71 -25.78 3.88 15.62
CA THR A 71 -25.37 4.26 17.00
C THR A 71 -23.91 4.67 17.11
N THR A 72 -23.08 4.27 16.15
CA THR A 72 -21.62 4.43 16.22
C THR A 72 -21.16 5.49 15.24
N GLN A 73 -20.50 6.51 15.77
CA GLN A 73 -19.89 7.59 14.99
C GLN A 73 -18.37 7.53 15.08
N TRP A 74 -17.72 7.84 13.98
CA TRP A 74 -16.28 7.99 13.90
C TRP A 74 -15.94 9.43 13.47
N ASN A 75 -15.10 10.10 14.28
CA ASN A 75 -14.69 11.48 14.07
C ASN A 75 -13.18 11.54 13.79
N PRO A 76 -12.76 11.35 12.53
CA PRO A 76 -11.34 11.42 12.16
C PRO A 76 -10.81 12.83 12.38
N GLN A 77 -9.51 12.92 12.70
CA GLN A 77 -8.80 14.19 12.84
C GLN A 77 -7.44 14.09 12.13
N ASN A 78 -6.91 15.22 11.69
CA ASN A 78 -5.52 15.30 11.24
C ASN A 78 -4.59 15.12 12.44
N HIS A 79 -3.43 14.49 12.21
CA HIS A 79 -2.47 14.21 13.27
C HIS A 79 -1.93 15.49 13.94
N ASP A 80 -1.77 16.54 13.17
CA ASP A 80 -1.32 17.86 13.63
C ASP A 80 -2.47 18.77 14.13
N GLY A 81 -3.69 18.23 14.17
CA GLY A 81 -4.90 18.98 14.52
C GLY A 81 -5.29 20.07 13.52
N SER A 82 -4.58 20.18 12.39
CA SER A 82 -4.84 21.22 11.41
C SER A 82 -6.19 21.04 10.73
N THR A 83 -6.87 22.17 10.53
CA THR A 83 -8.07 22.29 9.68
C THR A 83 -7.86 23.47 8.73
N GLY A 84 -8.64 23.52 7.68
CA GLY A 84 -8.50 24.59 6.69
C GLY A 84 -9.68 24.66 5.74
N LEU A 85 -9.46 25.35 4.64
CA LEU A 85 -10.40 25.48 3.53
C LEU A 85 -10.20 24.32 2.54
N LEU A 86 -10.55 24.57 1.28
CA LEU A 86 -10.30 23.62 0.19
C LEU A 86 -8.81 23.29 0.09
N THR A 87 -8.53 22.03 -0.06
CA THR A 87 -7.17 21.47 -0.09
C THR A 87 -7.10 20.46 -1.23
N THR A 88 -6.10 20.59 -2.09
CA THR A 88 -5.93 19.72 -3.26
C THR A 88 -5.54 18.28 -2.83
N LEU A 89 -5.82 17.29 -3.68
CA LEU A 89 -5.40 15.91 -3.46
C LEU A 89 -3.88 15.83 -3.28
N ARG A 90 -3.10 16.57 -4.09
CA ARG A 90 -1.63 16.64 -3.96
C ARG A 90 -1.20 17.07 -2.57
N GLU A 91 -1.78 18.13 -2.03
CA GLU A 91 -1.45 18.65 -0.71
C GLU A 91 -1.94 17.70 0.40
N GLY A 92 -3.10 17.09 0.22
CA GLY A 92 -3.67 16.07 1.11
C GLY A 92 -2.73 14.88 1.29
N LEU A 93 -2.18 14.35 0.20
CA LEU A 93 -1.23 13.24 0.23
C LEU A 93 0.13 13.70 0.78
N ARG A 94 0.68 14.81 0.29
CA ARG A 94 1.98 15.36 0.69
C ARG A 94 2.07 15.59 2.21
N ARG A 95 1.00 16.11 2.81
CA ARG A 95 0.90 16.35 4.27
C ARG A 95 0.32 15.18 5.04
N SER A 96 -0.07 14.12 4.34
CA SER A 96 -0.73 12.96 4.95
C SER A 96 -1.98 13.32 5.77
N LEU A 97 -2.80 14.24 5.24
CA LEU A 97 -4.01 14.73 5.91
C LEU A 97 -5.07 13.62 6.00
N ASN A 98 -5.48 13.29 7.21
CA ASN A 98 -6.49 12.25 7.45
C ASN A 98 -7.86 12.67 6.94
N LEU A 99 -8.25 13.94 7.19
CA LEU A 99 -9.53 14.48 6.78
C LEU A 99 -9.71 14.44 5.26
N ILE A 100 -8.66 14.75 4.50
CA ILE A 100 -8.69 14.66 3.04
C ILE A 100 -8.79 13.20 2.60
N SER A 101 -8.00 12.28 3.17
CA SER A 101 -8.06 10.87 2.80
C SER A 101 -9.45 10.25 3.08
N VAL A 102 -10.09 10.61 4.18
CA VAL A 102 -11.45 10.15 4.48
C VAL A 102 -12.47 10.73 3.49
N ARG A 103 -12.34 12.00 3.11
CA ARG A 103 -13.21 12.60 2.09
C ARG A 103 -13.00 11.99 0.70
N VAL A 104 -11.78 11.63 0.33
CA VAL A 104 -11.55 10.88 -0.91
C VAL A 104 -12.42 9.61 -0.93
N VAL A 105 -12.45 8.87 0.18
CA VAL A 105 -13.26 7.65 0.30
C VAL A 105 -14.77 7.93 0.34
N GLN A 106 -15.18 9.05 0.92
CA GLN A 106 -16.61 9.40 1.03
C GLN A 106 -17.20 10.03 -0.24
N GLU A 107 -16.38 10.79 -0.97
CA GLU A 107 -16.87 11.70 -2.01
C GLU A 107 -16.38 11.32 -3.42
N LEU A 108 -15.24 10.62 -3.56
CA LEU A 108 -14.63 10.38 -4.87
C LEU A 108 -14.58 8.90 -5.27
N VAL A 109 -14.29 7.99 -4.33
CA VAL A 109 -14.06 6.56 -4.63
C VAL A 109 -14.67 5.67 -3.56
N THR A 110 -15.02 4.46 -3.92
CA THR A 110 -15.59 3.51 -2.95
C THR A 110 -14.50 2.69 -2.24
N PRO A 111 -14.73 2.24 -0.99
CA PRO A 111 -13.83 1.32 -0.30
C PRO A 111 -13.57 0.01 -1.08
N LYS A 112 -14.51 -0.41 -1.90
CA LYS A 112 -14.38 -1.60 -2.75
C LYS A 112 -13.35 -1.42 -3.85
N GLU A 113 -13.39 -0.28 -4.56
CA GLU A 113 -12.43 0.06 -5.62
C GLU A 113 -11.02 0.13 -5.05
N ILE A 114 -10.84 0.81 -3.90
CA ILE A 114 -9.56 0.90 -3.21
C ILE A 114 -9.03 -0.49 -2.83
N SER A 115 -9.90 -1.37 -2.29
CA SER A 115 -9.52 -2.73 -1.93
C SER A 115 -9.10 -3.56 -3.15
N HIS A 116 -9.77 -3.34 -4.30
CA HIS A 116 -9.44 -4.01 -5.57
C HIS A 116 -8.09 -3.50 -6.10
N ASN A 117 -7.91 -2.21 -6.18
CA ASN A 117 -6.66 -1.57 -6.60
C ASN A 117 -5.47 -2.06 -5.75
N ALA A 118 -5.58 -2.02 -4.42
CA ALA A 118 -4.53 -2.52 -3.53
C ALA A 118 -4.15 -3.99 -3.80
N LYS A 119 -5.14 -4.83 -4.17
CA LYS A 119 -4.91 -6.23 -4.55
C LYS A 119 -4.11 -6.33 -5.86
N ASP A 120 -4.41 -5.48 -6.83
CA ASP A 120 -3.69 -5.47 -8.11
C ASP A 120 -2.23 -5.07 -7.92
N PHE A 121 -1.94 -4.18 -6.97
CA PHE A 121 -0.59 -3.82 -6.54
C PHE A 121 0.13 -4.91 -5.72
N GLY A 122 -0.48 -6.07 -5.49
CA GLY A 122 0.15 -7.24 -4.86
C GLY A 122 -0.17 -7.43 -3.37
N ILE A 123 -1.11 -6.66 -2.80
CA ILE A 123 -1.57 -6.89 -1.43
C ILE A 123 -2.60 -8.03 -1.45
N SER A 124 -2.15 -9.26 -1.21
CA SER A 124 -2.99 -10.46 -1.24
C SER A 124 -3.85 -10.62 0.02
N THR A 125 -3.43 -10.01 1.12
CA THR A 125 -4.19 -10.00 2.37
C THR A 125 -5.53 -9.27 2.17
N TYR A 126 -6.58 -9.82 2.77
CA TYR A 126 -7.92 -9.23 2.66
C TYR A 126 -7.98 -7.83 3.27
N ILE A 127 -8.25 -6.84 2.44
CA ILE A 127 -8.50 -5.45 2.81
C ILE A 127 -10.00 -5.27 2.98
N ARG A 128 -10.45 -4.91 4.20
CA ARG A 128 -11.87 -4.67 4.47
C ARG A 128 -12.36 -3.43 3.75
N PRO A 129 -13.40 -3.53 2.91
CA PRO A 129 -13.95 -2.38 2.17
C PRO A 129 -14.89 -1.55 3.04
N VAL A 130 -14.35 -0.88 4.05
CA VAL A 130 -15.03 0.04 4.98
C VAL A 130 -14.39 1.42 4.94
N ASP A 131 -15.09 2.47 5.35
CA ASP A 131 -14.61 3.86 5.26
C ASP A 131 -13.27 4.10 5.98
N ALA A 132 -13.04 3.36 7.07
CA ALA A 132 -11.76 3.40 7.79
C ALA A 132 -10.54 2.92 6.96
N ILE A 133 -10.76 2.35 5.76
CA ILE A 133 -9.70 2.06 4.77
C ILE A 133 -8.85 3.31 4.47
N ALA A 134 -9.48 4.50 4.56
CA ALA A 134 -8.84 5.80 4.43
C ALA A 134 -7.60 5.99 5.32
N LEU A 135 -7.53 5.26 6.43
CA LEU A 135 -6.44 5.35 7.41
C LEU A 135 -5.61 4.06 7.49
N GLY A 136 -5.80 3.13 6.57
CA GLY A 136 -5.01 1.90 6.50
C GLY A 136 -5.20 0.97 7.71
N VAL A 137 -6.44 0.73 8.13
CA VAL A 137 -6.78 -0.08 9.31
C VAL A 137 -6.71 -1.58 9.08
N SER A 138 -6.71 -2.04 7.83
CA SER A 138 -6.57 -3.47 7.52
C SER A 138 -5.12 -3.90 7.65
N GLU A 139 -4.88 -4.99 8.37
CA GLU A 139 -3.53 -5.52 8.57
C GLU A 139 -3.02 -6.21 7.31
N VAL A 140 -1.77 -5.95 6.94
CA VAL A 140 -1.07 -6.51 5.79
C VAL A 140 0.32 -7.01 6.19
N TYR A 141 0.93 -7.86 5.38
CA TYR A 141 2.31 -8.24 5.58
C TYR A 141 3.27 -7.12 5.13
N PRO A 142 4.37 -6.87 5.86
CA PRO A 142 5.38 -5.89 5.45
C PRO A 142 5.94 -6.14 4.04
N LEU A 143 6.07 -7.40 3.62
CA LEU A 143 6.51 -7.74 2.27
C LEU A 143 5.50 -7.25 1.21
N GLU A 144 4.20 -7.44 1.43
CA GLU A 144 3.15 -7.01 0.49
C GLU A 144 3.18 -5.49 0.27
N ILE A 145 3.25 -4.72 1.36
CA ILE A 145 3.29 -3.26 1.24
C ILE A 145 4.59 -2.77 0.58
N THR A 146 5.72 -3.45 0.83
CA THR A 146 6.99 -3.15 0.17
C THR A 146 6.92 -3.42 -1.33
N MET A 147 6.30 -4.54 -1.73
CA MET A 147 6.06 -4.87 -3.15
C MET A 147 5.13 -3.88 -3.84
N ALA A 148 4.08 -3.45 -3.16
CA ALA A 148 3.16 -2.46 -3.71
C ALA A 148 3.84 -1.11 -3.96
N TYR A 149 4.74 -0.68 -3.07
CA TYR A 149 5.58 0.50 -3.31
C TYR A 149 6.65 0.28 -4.40
N ALA A 150 7.21 -0.93 -4.49
CA ALA A 150 8.11 -1.28 -5.60
C ALA A 150 7.40 -1.18 -6.95
N THR A 151 6.12 -1.56 -7.02
CA THR A 151 5.28 -1.42 -8.20
C THR A 151 5.09 0.05 -8.61
N ILE A 152 4.83 0.94 -7.64
CA ILE A 152 4.77 2.39 -7.90
C ILE A 152 6.11 2.89 -8.45
N SER A 153 7.23 2.53 -7.83
CA SER A 153 8.57 2.97 -8.27
C SER A 153 9.02 2.35 -9.59
N ASN A 154 8.34 1.30 -10.05
CA ASN A 154 8.58 0.63 -11.34
C ASN A 154 7.46 0.95 -12.36
N ASN A 155 6.99 2.19 -12.37
CA ASN A 155 6.04 2.71 -13.35
C ASN A 155 4.76 1.86 -13.50
N GLY A 156 4.26 1.29 -12.39
CA GLY A 156 3.05 0.47 -12.39
C GLY A 156 3.25 -1.00 -12.77
N ILE A 157 4.48 -1.45 -12.90
CA ILE A 157 4.80 -2.85 -13.20
C ILE A 157 5.05 -3.62 -11.89
N TYR A 158 4.11 -4.48 -11.53
CA TYR A 158 4.25 -5.41 -10.42
C TYR A 158 5.14 -6.60 -10.81
N SER A 159 6.12 -6.92 -9.97
CA SER A 159 6.96 -8.11 -10.10
C SER A 159 6.81 -9.01 -8.88
N VAL A 160 6.60 -10.32 -9.09
CA VAL A 160 6.45 -11.27 -7.99
C VAL A 160 7.74 -11.33 -7.15
N PRO A 161 7.68 -11.21 -5.82
CA PRO A 161 8.89 -11.23 -4.98
C PRO A 161 9.62 -12.56 -5.09
N MET A 162 10.93 -12.50 -5.30
CA MET A 162 11.77 -13.68 -5.54
C MET A 162 13.02 -13.65 -4.66
N ALA A 163 13.17 -14.67 -3.80
CA ALA A 163 14.32 -14.84 -2.91
C ALA A 163 15.42 -15.75 -3.51
N ILE A 164 15.04 -16.60 -4.47
CA ILE A 164 15.95 -17.56 -5.10
C ILE A 164 15.81 -17.41 -6.61
N SER A 165 16.88 -16.99 -7.28
CA SER A 165 16.90 -16.87 -8.75
C SER A 165 17.35 -18.17 -9.42
N ARG A 166 18.25 -18.93 -8.78
CA ARG A 166 18.83 -20.15 -9.37
C ARG A 166 19.23 -21.14 -8.31
N ILE A 167 19.11 -22.45 -8.61
CA ILE A 167 19.59 -23.56 -7.80
C ILE A 167 20.58 -24.35 -8.64
N GLU A 168 21.77 -24.56 -8.11
CA GLU A 168 22.84 -25.33 -8.74
C GLU A 168 23.27 -26.52 -7.88
N ASP A 169 23.76 -27.57 -8.50
CA ASP A 169 24.44 -28.65 -7.79
C ASP A 169 25.90 -28.25 -7.47
N ARG A 170 26.58 -29.12 -6.72
CA ARG A 170 28.00 -28.93 -6.32
C ARG A 170 28.98 -28.82 -7.49
N HIS A 171 28.57 -29.16 -8.72
CA HIS A 171 29.38 -29.12 -9.92
C HIS A 171 29.04 -27.92 -10.81
N GLY A 172 28.16 -27.00 -10.37
CA GLY A 172 27.74 -25.83 -11.12
C GLY A 172 26.66 -26.11 -12.16
N ARG A 173 26.08 -27.33 -12.19
CA ARG A 173 24.99 -27.65 -13.10
C ARG A 173 23.70 -27.02 -12.56
N ILE A 174 23.03 -26.23 -13.38
CA ILE A 174 21.75 -25.61 -13.05
C ILE A 174 20.69 -26.71 -12.89
N LEU A 175 20.12 -26.82 -11.69
CA LEU A 175 18.99 -27.71 -11.38
C LEU A 175 17.66 -27.03 -11.62
N LYS A 176 17.58 -25.72 -11.32
CA LYS A 176 16.40 -24.91 -11.55
C LYS A 176 16.78 -23.44 -11.69
N GLU A 177 16.14 -22.76 -12.60
CA GLU A 177 16.22 -21.31 -12.77
C GLU A 177 14.82 -20.71 -12.71
N TYR A 178 14.70 -19.55 -12.06
CA TYR A 178 13.44 -18.82 -11.93
C TYR A 178 13.56 -17.53 -12.72
N ILE A 179 12.59 -17.27 -13.55
CA ILE A 179 12.49 -16.04 -14.33
C ILE A 179 11.54 -15.08 -13.61
N PRO A 180 11.88 -13.78 -13.54
CA PRO A 180 10.97 -12.78 -13.00
C PRO A 180 9.61 -12.84 -13.69
N ASN A 181 8.54 -12.82 -12.90
CA ASN A 181 7.17 -12.79 -13.38
C ASN A 181 6.58 -11.42 -13.07
N SER A 182 6.38 -10.63 -14.12
CA SER A 182 5.92 -9.24 -13.99
C SER A 182 4.65 -9.02 -14.80
N ARG A 183 3.83 -8.08 -14.34
CA ARG A 183 2.62 -7.64 -15.05
C ARG A 183 2.40 -6.15 -14.82
N GLU A 184 1.89 -5.47 -15.83
CA GLU A 184 1.39 -4.11 -15.67
C GLU A 184 0.09 -4.13 -14.87
N VAL A 185 0.00 -3.26 -13.87
CA VAL A 185 -1.18 -3.13 -12.99
C VAL A 185 -1.75 -1.72 -13.02
N GLN A 186 -0.92 -0.75 -13.45
CA GLN A 186 -1.29 0.64 -13.58
C GLN A 186 -0.51 1.26 -14.75
N ASP A 187 -1.12 2.18 -15.48
CA ASP A 187 -0.42 2.92 -16.52
C ASP A 187 0.61 3.90 -15.95
N GLU A 188 1.71 4.06 -16.70
CA GLU A 188 2.82 4.92 -16.30
C GLU A 188 2.40 6.38 -16.07
N ALA A 189 1.46 6.90 -16.86
CA ALA A 189 1.03 8.28 -16.75
C ALA A 189 0.33 8.56 -15.41
N THR A 190 -0.54 7.65 -14.98
CA THR A 190 -1.22 7.74 -13.67
C THR A 190 -0.23 7.61 -12.51
N ILE A 191 0.79 6.75 -12.65
CA ILE A 191 1.84 6.58 -11.62
C ILE A 191 2.74 7.82 -11.51
N PHE A 192 3.04 8.48 -12.64
CA PHE A 192 3.93 9.66 -12.67
C PHE A 192 3.30 10.90 -12.00
N ILE A 193 1.99 11.03 -11.99
CA ILE A 193 1.25 12.17 -11.42
C ILE A 193 1.37 12.20 -9.89
#